data_7b08789496092007b0ffb009e824cfd7
#
_entry.id   7b08789496092007b0ffb009e824cfd7
#
_cell.length_a   1.000
_cell.length_b   1.000
_cell.length_c   1.000
_cell.angle_alpha   90.00
_cell.angle_beta   90.00
_cell.angle_gamma   90.00
#
_symmetry.space_group_name_H-M   'P 1'
#
loop_
_entity.id
_entity.type
_entity.pdbx_description
1 polymer ?
#
loop_
_entity_poly.entity_id
_entity_poly.type
_entity_poly.pdbx_seq_one_letter_code
_entity_poly.pdbx_strand_id
1 'polypeptide(L)'
;MLDYKEYIYAIYQERSFSKAARKLYVSQPWLSATVKKVEQELKLPLFDRSTNPISLTEAGRFYIQQVERIMAIEEEMRRTFADMSSAQGTALRIGSSMFFCTYVLPSLMGEFRAQYPQITLDFTEGSTDALAHQVLEGKLDVLLEAEFPAKGLDSVVWAAEELTLAVPADYPVNRDLAQYSYTFEQFLTRNQPGRRKPPVPLTAFRQAPFMMLNQGNDSYHRSLILCRNAGFSPNVSLYLTQMMTAYYLVCEGRGVTFLRSTIPEYVAPTDAVLFYTLDDPLATRNIYLSYRKKQSSPVQQQLIAFMLDKVLAQPGHSGIL
;
A
#
# COMPACT_ATOMS: atom_id res chain seq x y z
N MET A 1 6.99 -34.95 5.06
CA MET A 1 5.93 -33.99 4.57
C MET A 1 6.39 -32.54 4.66
N LEU A 2 6.77 -32.03 5.84
CA LEU A 2 7.11 -30.60 6.02
C LEU A 2 8.54 -30.23 5.65
N ASP A 3 9.47 -31.18 5.58
CA ASP A 3 10.88 -30.94 5.24
C ASP A 3 11.09 -30.32 3.84
N TYR A 4 10.08 -30.48 2.97
CA TYR A 4 10.10 -29.96 1.60
C TYR A 4 9.11 -28.81 1.36
N LYS A 5 8.59 -28.21 2.42
CA LYS A 5 7.56 -27.16 2.33
C LYS A 5 7.98 -25.96 1.47
N GLU A 6 9.23 -25.53 1.60
CA GLU A 6 9.76 -24.37 0.86
C GLU A 6 9.81 -24.62 -0.65
N TYR A 7 10.11 -25.84 -1.06
CA TYR A 7 10.14 -26.25 -2.47
C TYR A 7 8.73 -26.25 -3.08
N ILE A 8 7.74 -26.76 -2.33
CA ILE A 8 6.35 -26.78 -2.77
C ILE A 8 5.80 -25.35 -2.81
N TYR A 9 6.13 -24.54 -1.82
CA TYR A 9 5.73 -23.14 -1.77
C TYR A 9 6.32 -22.31 -2.93
N ALA A 10 7.58 -22.54 -3.29
CA ALA A 10 8.19 -21.88 -4.44
C ALA A 10 7.52 -22.25 -5.78
N ILE A 11 7.09 -23.51 -5.95
CA ILE A 11 6.33 -23.92 -7.16
C ILE A 11 4.99 -23.20 -7.20
N TYR A 12 4.32 -23.07 -6.08
CA TYR A 12 3.07 -22.31 -5.96
C TYR A 12 3.26 -20.84 -6.38
N GLN A 13 4.29 -20.18 -5.86
CA GLN A 13 4.59 -18.77 -6.20
C GLN A 13 4.90 -18.60 -7.68
N GLU A 14 5.78 -19.44 -8.22
CA GLU A 14 6.24 -19.32 -9.61
C GLU A 14 5.26 -19.92 -10.64
N ARG A 15 4.25 -20.68 -10.18
CA ARG A 15 3.29 -21.42 -11.03
C ARG A 15 3.97 -22.25 -12.12
N SER A 16 5.21 -22.69 -11.85
CA SER A 16 6.05 -23.41 -12.81
C SER A 16 7.18 -24.18 -12.10
N PHE A 17 7.27 -25.47 -12.34
CA PHE A 17 8.36 -26.30 -11.83
C PHE A 17 9.74 -25.83 -12.31
N SER A 18 9.84 -25.45 -13.59
CA SER A 18 11.13 -25.03 -14.17
C SER A 18 11.59 -23.66 -13.63
N LYS A 19 10.67 -22.71 -13.40
CA LYS A 19 11.01 -21.42 -12.79
C LYS A 19 11.38 -21.58 -11.32
N ALA A 20 10.61 -22.35 -10.55
CA ALA A 20 10.90 -22.65 -9.16
C ALA A 20 12.25 -23.37 -8.98
N ALA A 21 12.55 -24.36 -9.84
CA ALA A 21 13.82 -25.06 -9.80
C ALA A 21 15.02 -24.11 -10.02
N ARG A 22 14.92 -23.19 -10.98
CA ARG A 22 15.95 -22.16 -11.22
C ARG A 22 16.12 -21.23 -10.01
N LYS A 23 15.02 -20.78 -9.43
CA LYS A 23 15.02 -19.88 -8.26
C LYS A 23 15.67 -20.53 -7.03
N LEU A 24 15.49 -21.85 -6.88
CA LEU A 24 16.00 -22.63 -5.75
C LEU A 24 17.37 -23.27 -6.03
N TYR A 25 17.96 -23.03 -7.21
CA TYR A 25 19.25 -23.59 -7.63
C TYR A 25 19.29 -25.13 -7.59
N VAL A 26 18.17 -25.80 -7.95
CA VAL A 26 18.04 -27.25 -8.04
C VAL A 26 17.63 -27.69 -9.44
N SER A 27 17.80 -28.99 -9.76
CA SER A 27 17.31 -29.50 -11.04
C SER A 27 15.80 -29.72 -11.02
N GLN A 28 15.14 -29.43 -12.15
CA GLN A 28 13.69 -29.64 -12.28
C GLN A 28 13.26 -31.09 -12.06
N PRO A 29 14.01 -32.13 -12.55
CA PRO A 29 13.67 -33.49 -12.25
C PRO A 29 13.71 -33.83 -10.75
N TRP A 30 14.70 -33.30 -10.04
CA TRP A 30 14.80 -33.48 -8.59
C TRP A 30 13.60 -32.80 -7.87
N LEU A 31 13.27 -31.58 -8.24
CA LEU A 31 12.14 -30.88 -7.66
C LEU A 31 10.81 -31.59 -7.90
N SER A 32 10.63 -32.14 -9.12
CA SER A 32 9.44 -32.93 -9.47
C SER A 32 9.35 -34.23 -8.68
N ALA A 33 10.48 -34.93 -8.48
CA ALA A 33 10.54 -36.13 -7.67
C ALA A 33 10.26 -35.85 -6.18
N THR A 34 10.75 -34.72 -5.66
CA THR A 34 10.51 -34.27 -4.29
C THR A 34 9.03 -34.01 -4.04
N VAL A 35 8.36 -33.30 -4.95
CA VAL A 35 6.91 -33.06 -4.85
C VAL A 35 6.14 -34.39 -4.91
N LYS A 36 6.50 -35.26 -5.86
CA LYS A 36 5.88 -36.61 -5.99
C LYS A 36 6.01 -37.42 -4.71
N LYS A 37 7.16 -37.34 -4.02
CA LYS A 37 7.36 -37.99 -2.72
C LYS A 37 6.38 -37.47 -1.66
N VAL A 38 6.19 -36.17 -1.58
CA VAL A 38 5.22 -35.56 -0.64
C VAL A 38 3.77 -35.92 -1.01
N GLU A 39 3.41 -35.88 -2.28
CA GLU A 39 2.10 -36.30 -2.77
C GLU A 39 1.81 -37.78 -2.48
N GLN A 40 2.80 -38.64 -2.57
CA GLN A 40 2.69 -40.05 -2.20
C GLN A 40 2.50 -40.27 -0.69
N GLU A 41 3.23 -39.51 0.14
CA GLU A 41 3.09 -39.53 1.59
C GLU A 41 1.69 -39.07 2.01
N LEU A 42 1.16 -38.04 1.36
CA LEU A 42 -0.18 -37.50 1.60
C LEU A 42 -1.28 -38.33 0.96
N LYS A 43 -0.96 -39.20 -0.01
CA LYS A 43 -1.89 -39.94 -0.88
C LYS A 43 -2.85 -39.04 -1.67
N LEU A 44 -2.47 -37.78 -1.89
CA LEU A 44 -3.24 -36.75 -2.59
C LEU A 44 -2.30 -35.90 -3.45
N PRO A 45 -2.69 -35.57 -4.70
CA PRO A 45 -1.94 -34.62 -5.52
C PRO A 45 -2.11 -33.20 -4.97
N LEU A 46 -1.02 -32.44 -4.92
CA LEU A 46 -1.03 -31.03 -4.52
C LEU A 46 -1.19 -30.08 -5.71
N PHE A 47 -0.68 -30.49 -6.89
CA PHE A 47 -0.71 -29.68 -8.10
C PHE A 47 -1.52 -30.36 -9.20
N ASP A 48 -2.33 -29.57 -9.88
CA ASP A 48 -2.95 -29.93 -11.16
C ASP A 48 -1.98 -29.57 -12.29
N ARG A 49 -1.36 -30.63 -12.87
CA ARG A 49 -0.38 -30.50 -13.95
C ARG A 49 -1.00 -30.43 -15.32
N SER A 50 -2.34 -30.58 -15.43
CA SER A 50 -3.06 -30.48 -16.70
C SER A 50 -3.26 -29.02 -17.13
N THR A 51 -3.11 -28.07 -16.19
CA THR A 51 -3.29 -26.63 -16.43
C THR A 51 -1.95 -25.95 -16.74
N ASN A 52 -2.01 -24.91 -17.58
CA ASN A 52 -0.87 -24.03 -17.87
C ASN A 52 -1.33 -22.56 -17.75
N PRO A 53 -0.86 -21.81 -16.76
CA PRO A 53 0.10 -22.18 -15.70
C PRO A 53 -0.45 -23.22 -14.73
N ILE A 54 0.46 -23.93 -14.04
CA ILE A 54 0.14 -24.97 -13.05
C ILE A 54 -0.72 -24.38 -11.92
N SER A 55 -1.79 -25.10 -11.56
CA SER A 55 -2.70 -24.70 -10.49
C SER A 55 -2.64 -25.68 -9.29
N LEU A 56 -3.21 -25.25 -8.16
CA LEU A 56 -3.34 -26.09 -6.96
C LEU A 56 -4.62 -26.93 -7.03
N THR A 57 -4.54 -28.16 -6.56
CA THR A 57 -5.69 -28.97 -6.20
C THR A 57 -6.35 -28.43 -4.91
N GLU A 58 -7.46 -28.98 -4.48
CA GLU A 58 -8.06 -28.68 -3.16
C GLU A 58 -7.08 -29.02 -2.02
N ALA A 59 -6.48 -30.20 -2.08
CA ALA A 59 -5.45 -30.63 -1.12
C ALA A 59 -4.23 -29.68 -1.16
N GLY A 60 -3.82 -29.24 -2.35
CA GLY A 60 -2.75 -28.26 -2.53
C GLY A 60 -3.06 -26.91 -1.89
N ARG A 61 -4.27 -26.38 -2.05
CA ARG A 61 -4.69 -25.13 -1.39
C ARG A 61 -4.64 -25.25 0.13
N PHE A 62 -5.15 -26.35 0.67
CA PHE A 62 -5.08 -26.60 2.11
C PHE A 62 -3.62 -26.73 2.58
N TYR A 63 -2.79 -27.48 1.86
CA TYR A 63 -1.37 -27.64 2.18
C TYR A 63 -0.63 -26.30 2.21
N ILE A 64 -0.77 -25.46 1.19
CA ILE A 64 -0.16 -24.13 1.12
C ILE A 64 -0.60 -23.24 2.28
N GLN A 65 -1.89 -23.23 2.59
CA GLN A 65 -2.40 -22.46 3.73
C GLN A 65 -1.76 -22.87 5.07
N GLN A 66 -1.53 -24.18 5.29
CA GLN A 66 -0.86 -24.63 6.50
C GLN A 66 0.64 -24.33 6.46
N VAL A 67 1.30 -24.47 5.31
CA VAL A 67 2.72 -24.10 5.13
C VAL A 67 2.97 -22.63 5.43
N GLU A 68 2.13 -21.73 4.95
CA GLU A 68 2.22 -20.30 5.27
C GLU A 68 2.15 -20.02 6.78
N ARG A 69 1.27 -20.73 7.50
CA ARG A 69 1.20 -20.64 8.96
C ARG A 69 2.46 -21.14 9.66
N ILE A 70 3.00 -22.28 9.20
CA ILE A 70 4.22 -22.86 9.77
C ILE A 70 5.41 -21.93 9.53
N MET A 71 5.58 -21.42 8.32
CA MET A 71 6.65 -20.48 7.97
C MET A 71 6.56 -19.19 8.82
N ALA A 72 5.35 -18.70 9.08
CA ALA A 72 5.14 -17.55 9.96
C ALA A 72 5.59 -17.83 11.41
N ILE A 73 5.28 -19.03 11.95
CA ILE A 73 5.72 -19.45 13.29
C ILE A 73 7.24 -19.61 13.36
N GLU A 74 7.86 -20.23 12.36
CA GLU A 74 9.32 -20.41 12.28
C GLU A 74 10.04 -19.05 12.24
N GLU A 75 9.52 -18.11 11.47
CA GLU A 75 10.07 -16.76 11.38
C GLU A 75 9.90 -15.99 12.71
N GLU A 76 8.76 -16.14 13.38
CA GLU A 76 8.54 -15.57 14.71
C GLU A 76 9.52 -16.11 15.74
N MET A 77 9.73 -17.45 15.77
CA MET A 77 10.72 -18.07 16.64
C MET A 77 12.13 -17.53 16.37
N ARG A 78 12.52 -17.46 15.08
CA ARG A 78 13.83 -16.93 14.69
C ARG A 78 14.03 -15.52 15.17
N ARG A 79 13.02 -14.65 15.06
CA ARG A 79 13.06 -13.27 15.54
C ARG A 79 13.16 -13.19 17.05
N THR A 80 12.29 -13.92 17.75
CA THR A 80 12.28 -13.92 19.21
C THR A 80 13.65 -14.34 19.77
N PHE A 81 14.29 -15.37 19.18
CA PHE A 81 15.65 -15.78 19.57
C PHE A 81 16.71 -14.76 19.15
N ALA A 82 16.58 -14.11 18.00
CA ALA A 82 17.48 -13.04 17.59
C ALA A 82 17.37 -11.84 18.56
N ASP A 83 16.15 -11.43 18.93
CA ASP A 83 15.89 -10.37 19.89
C ASP A 83 16.43 -10.72 21.30
N MET A 84 16.26 -11.97 21.73
CA MET A 84 16.85 -12.48 23.00
C MET A 84 18.38 -12.51 23.00
N SER A 85 18.98 -12.72 21.82
CA SER A 85 20.44 -12.83 21.66
C SER A 85 21.12 -11.50 21.36
N SER A 86 20.37 -10.49 20.89
CA SER A 86 20.91 -9.19 20.58
C SER A 86 20.93 -8.29 21.82
N ALA A 87 22.11 -7.79 22.17
CA ALA A 87 22.26 -6.68 23.12
C ALA A 87 21.76 -5.33 22.53
N GLN A 88 21.32 -5.32 21.28
CA GLN A 88 20.75 -4.19 20.55
C GLN A 88 19.24 -4.41 20.40
N GLY A 89 18.43 -3.61 21.04
CA GLY A 89 16.98 -3.52 21.13
C GLY A 89 16.11 -4.24 20.07
N THR A 90 14.83 -4.35 20.36
CA THR A 90 13.82 -4.99 19.48
C THR A 90 13.67 -4.21 18.17
N ALA A 91 13.81 -4.88 17.03
CA ALA A 91 13.56 -4.27 15.72
C ALA A 91 12.06 -4.31 15.38
N LEU A 92 11.51 -3.18 14.94
CA LEU A 92 10.18 -3.08 14.33
C LEU A 92 10.30 -2.84 12.83
N ARG A 93 9.61 -3.65 12.05
CA ARG A 93 9.63 -3.59 10.57
C ARG A 93 8.28 -3.09 10.08
N ILE A 94 8.31 -1.96 9.38
CA ILE A 94 7.12 -1.26 8.90
C ILE A 94 7.12 -1.30 7.39
N GLY A 95 6.05 -1.86 6.81
CA GLY A 95 5.81 -1.82 5.37
C GLY A 95 4.92 -0.64 5.00
N SER A 96 5.21 0.05 3.90
CA SER A 96 4.31 1.07 3.36
C SER A 96 4.61 1.38 1.88
N SER A 97 3.73 2.20 1.28
CA SER A 97 4.00 2.76 -0.05
C SER A 97 5.13 3.81 0.00
N MET A 98 5.73 4.08 -1.16
CA MET A 98 6.80 5.06 -1.32
C MET A 98 6.46 6.41 -0.66
N PHE A 99 5.24 6.91 -0.85
CA PHE A 99 4.83 8.20 -0.28
C PHE A 99 4.99 8.24 1.25
N PHE A 100 4.47 7.25 1.96
CA PHE A 100 4.57 7.20 3.42
C PHE A 100 6.01 6.95 3.87
N CYS A 101 6.74 6.05 3.22
CA CYS A 101 8.14 5.78 3.55
C CYS A 101 9.04 6.99 3.37
N THR A 102 8.76 7.85 2.38
CA THR A 102 9.59 9.02 2.07
C THR A 102 9.21 10.24 2.91
N TYR A 103 7.92 10.51 3.06
CA TYR A 103 7.47 11.81 3.56
C TYR A 103 6.86 11.77 4.95
N VAL A 104 6.16 10.72 5.32
CA VAL A 104 5.38 10.67 6.56
C VAL A 104 6.12 9.93 7.67
N LEU A 105 6.54 8.70 7.41
CA LEU A 105 7.16 7.84 8.43
C LEU A 105 8.47 8.39 9.00
N PRO A 106 9.39 9.02 8.24
CA PRO A 106 10.66 9.49 8.81
C PRO A 106 10.48 10.47 9.96
N SER A 107 9.56 11.42 9.83
CA SER A 107 9.26 12.40 10.90
C SER A 107 8.64 11.72 12.12
N LEU A 108 7.56 10.95 11.92
CA LEU A 108 6.87 10.22 13.00
C LEU A 108 7.81 9.28 13.74
N MET A 109 8.64 8.55 13.00
CA MET A 109 9.55 7.57 13.58
C MET A 109 10.76 8.23 14.24
N GLY A 110 11.14 9.43 13.84
CA GLY A 110 12.10 10.25 14.56
C GLY A 110 11.63 10.56 15.99
N GLU A 111 10.37 10.96 16.13
CA GLU A 111 9.74 11.22 17.42
C GLU A 111 9.56 9.93 18.24
N PHE A 112 9.17 8.83 17.61
CA PHE A 112 9.05 7.53 18.27
C PHE A 112 10.40 7.06 18.83
N ARG A 113 11.48 7.15 18.05
CA ARG A 113 12.83 6.81 18.49
C ARG A 113 13.34 7.68 19.63
N ALA A 114 12.94 8.95 19.69
CA ALA A 114 13.29 9.82 20.81
C ALA A 114 12.66 9.33 22.14
N GLN A 115 11.47 8.71 22.09
CA GLN A 115 10.81 8.13 23.26
C GLN A 115 11.29 6.71 23.58
N TYR A 116 11.68 5.95 22.55
CA TYR A 116 12.06 4.53 22.64
C TYR A 116 13.40 4.25 21.94
N PRO A 117 14.52 4.80 22.45
CA PRO A 117 15.82 4.75 21.77
C PRO A 117 16.39 3.33 21.60
N GLN A 118 15.90 2.37 22.39
CA GLN A 118 16.29 0.96 22.31
C GLN A 118 15.62 0.22 21.13
N ILE A 119 14.62 0.83 20.44
CA ILE A 119 13.91 0.18 19.33
C ILE A 119 14.54 0.60 18.01
N THR A 120 14.92 -0.38 17.21
CA THR A 120 15.36 -0.18 15.84
C THR A 120 14.15 -0.23 14.91
N LEU A 121 14.12 0.65 13.90
CA LEU A 121 13.03 0.74 12.92
C LEU A 121 13.56 0.49 11.53
N ASP A 122 12.95 -0.48 10.84
CA ASP A 122 13.24 -0.81 9.45
C ASP A 122 12.01 -0.53 8.57
N PHE A 123 12.22 0.16 7.43
CA PHE A 123 11.17 0.42 6.46
C PHE A 123 11.33 -0.46 5.23
N THR A 124 10.21 -1.01 4.78
CA THR A 124 10.13 -1.75 3.53
C THR A 124 9.11 -1.08 2.61
N GLU A 125 9.56 -0.63 1.45
CA GLU A 125 8.70 -0.08 0.42
C GLU A 125 8.19 -1.19 -0.50
N GLY A 126 6.90 -1.11 -0.87
CA GLY A 126 6.32 -2.07 -1.82
C GLY A 126 4.86 -1.76 -2.17
N SER A 127 4.27 -2.66 -2.97
CA SER A 127 2.82 -2.65 -3.20
C SER A 127 2.09 -3.22 -1.99
N THR A 128 0.87 -2.75 -1.76
CA THR A 128 0.02 -3.17 -0.63
C THR A 128 -0.11 -4.69 -0.55
N ASP A 129 -0.39 -5.37 -1.67
CA ASP A 129 -0.52 -6.83 -1.70
C ASP A 129 0.77 -7.55 -1.28
N ALA A 130 1.92 -7.12 -1.81
CA ALA A 130 3.21 -7.73 -1.49
C ALA A 130 3.58 -7.52 -0.02
N LEU A 131 3.30 -6.33 0.53
CA LEU A 131 3.57 -6.00 1.92
C LEU A 131 2.60 -6.72 2.86
N ALA A 132 1.31 -6.83 2.51
CA ALA A 132 0.34 -7.58 3.28
C ALA A 132 0.73 -9.06 3.40
N HIS A 133 1.22 -9.68 2.31
CA HIS A 133 1.79 -11.03 2.36
C HIS A 133 2.98 -11.11 3.33
N GLN A 134 3.88 -10.13 3.31
CA GLN A 134 5.01 -10.10 4.25
C GLN A 134 4.58 -9.95 5.71
N VAL A 135 3.50 -9.20 5.99
CA VAL A 135 2.92 -9.15 7.34
C VAL A 135 2.34 -10.50 7.73
N LEU A 136 1.59 -11.17 6.84
CA LEU A 136 1.03 -12.52 7.10
C LEU A 136 2.13 -13.56 7.34
N GLU A 137 3.22 -13.50 6.57
CA GLU A 137 4.41 -14.36 6.75
C GLU A 137 5.25 -13.96 7.97
N GLY A 138 4.91 -12.87 8.62
CA GLY A 138 5.64 -12.35 9.77
C GLY A 138 6.99 -11.70 9.42
N LYS A 139 7.29 -11.35 8.21
CA LYS A 139 8.48 -10.59 7.78
C LYS A 139 8.38 -9.11 8.11
N LEU A 140 7.16 -8.59 8.17
CA LEU A 140 6.83 -7.25 8.64
C LEU A 140 5.94 -7.32 9.88
N ASP A 141 6.05 -6.31 10.73
CA ASP A 141 5.27 -6.20 11.96
C ASP A 141 4.01 -5.37 11.75
N VAL A 142 4.10 -4.28 10.99
CA VAL A 142 3.00 -3.35 10.70
C VAL A 142 3.03 -2.95 9.24
N LEU A 143 1.87 -2.79 8.64
CA LEU A 143 1.65 -2.21 7.32
C LEU A 143 0.83 -0.93 7.46
N LEU A 144 1.34 0.20 6.95
CA LEU A 144 0.61 1.45 6.83
C LEU A 144 0.14 1.59 5.38
N GLU A 145 -1.18 1.63 5.16
CA GLU A 145 -1.78 1.60 3.83
C GLU A 145 -3.07 2.41 3.75
N ALA A 146 -3.40 2.87 2.55
CA ALA A 146 -4.65 3.56 2.23
C ALA A 146 -5.64 2.67 1.48
N GLU A 147 -5.43 1.37 1.47
CA GLU A 147 -6.30 0.36 0.88
C GLU A 147 -7.03 -0.42 1.96
N PHE A 148 -8.13 -1.08 1.56
CA PHE A 148 -8.87 -1.90 2.51
C PHE A 148 -7.98 -3.03 3.02
N PRO A 149 -7.95 -3.29 4.34
CA PRO A 149 -7.05 -4.27 4.92
C PRO A 149 -7.19 -5.66 4.29
N ALA A 150 -6.05 -6.30 4.04
CA ALA A 150 -6.02 -7.63 3.48
C ALA A 150 -6.65 -8.65 4.43
N LYS A 151 -7.33 -9.65 3.87
CA LYS A 151 -7.96 -10.72 4.64
C LYS A 151 -6.93 -11.45 5.51
N GLY A 152 -7.21 -11.57 6.79
CA GLY A 152 -6.36 -12.27 7.76
C GLY A 152 -5.48 -11.33 8.60
N LEU A 153 -5.47 -10.05 8.30
CA LEU A 153 -4.88 -9.01 9.14
C LEU A 153 -5.96 -8.38 10.04
N ASP A 154 -5.56 -7.96 11.23
CA ASP A 154 -6.29 -6.98 12.03
C ASP A 154 -5.84 -5.60 11.61
N SER A 155 -6.72 -4.61 11.75
CA SER A 155 -6.41 -3.25 11.37
C SER A 155 -7.13 -2.24 12.24
N VAL A 156 -6.50 -1.08 12.39
CA VAL A 156 -7.11 0.09 13.00
C VAL A 156 -7.03 1.25 12.00
N VAL A 157 -8.06 2.10 11.99
CA VAL A 157 -8.02 3.33 11.21
C VAL A 157 -7.03 4.26 11.87
N TRP A 158 -5.98 4.64 11.14
CA TRP A 158 -5.00 5.60 11.60
C TRP A 158 -5.44 7.02 11.29
N ALA A 159 -5.83 7.28 10.03
CA ALA A 159 -6.25 8.58 9.56
C ALA A 159 -7.23 8.46 8.40
N ALA A 160 -7.81 9.59 7.99
CA ALA A 160 -8.51 9.70 6.71
C ALA A 160 -7.77 10.68 5.79
N GLU A 161 -7.86 10.46 4.49
CA GLU A 161 -7.32 11.38 3.48
C GLU A 161 -8.35 11.66 2.39
N GLU A 162 -8.22 12.83 1.74
CA GLU A 162 -9.02 13.17 0.56
C GLU A 162 -8.19 12.98 -0.71
N LEU A 163 -8.83 12.54 -1.79
CA LEU A 163 -8.33 12.67 -3.13
C LEU A 163 -8.76 14.02 -3.69
N THR A 164 -7.84 14.69 -4.37
CA THR A 164 -8.05 15.97 -5.03
C THR A 164 -7.66 15.85 -6.50
N LEU A 165 -8.26 16.66 -7.37
CA LEU A 165 -7.81 16.77 -8.75
C LEU A 165 -6.74 17.85 -8.85
N ALA A 166 -5.57 17.51 -9.40
CA ALA A 166 -4.51 18.44 -9.73
C ALA A 166 -4.52 18.72 -11.24
N VAL A 167 -4.46 19.98 -11.59
CA VAL A 167 -4.61 20.49 -12.96
C VAL A 167 -3.50 21.49 -13.25
N PRO A 168 -2.83 21.44 -14.43
CA PRO A 168 -1.85 22.45 -14.80
C PRO A 168 -2.47 23.87 -14.75
N ALA A 169 -1.78 24.82 -14.17
CA ALA A 169 -2.33 26.15 -13.94
C ALA A 169 -2.68 26.91 -15.24
N ASP A 170 -1.99 26.61 -16.34
CA ASP A 170 -2.17 27.22 -17.64
C ASP A 170 -3.32 26.62 -18.46
N TYR A 171 -4.00 25.56 -17.96
CA TYR A 171 -5.12 24.95 -18.69
C TYR A 171 -6.29 25.93 -18.86
N PRO A 172 -6.80 26.11 -20.10
CA PRO A 172 -7.85 27.10 -20.39
C PRO A 172 -9.12 26.92 -19.54
N VAL A 173 -9.48 25.68 -19.19
CA VAL A 173 -10.67 25.37 -18.37
C VAL A 173 -10.64 26.01 -16.99
N ASN A 174 -9.47 26.31 -16.46
CA ASN A 174 -9.32 26.94 -15.14
C ASN A 174 -9.95 28.33 -15.07
N ARG A 175 -10.06 29.05 -16.20
CA ARG A 175 -10.67 30.41 -16.25
C ARG A 175 -12.14 30.36 -15.86
N ASP A 176 -12.86 29.35 -16.33
CA ASP A 176 -14.29 29.19 -16.05
C ASP A 176 -14.54 28.56 -14.67
N LEU A 177 -13.49 27.99 -14.06
CA LEU A 177 -13.56 27.27 -12.80
C LEU A 177 -12.85 27.97 -11.63
N ALA A 178 -12.55 29.26 -11.75
CA ALA A 178 -11.81 30.03 -10.73
C ALA A 178 -12.45 29.98 -9.32
N GLN A 179 -13.77 29.88 -9.23
CA GLN A 179 -14.49 29.78 -7.96
C GLN A 179 -14.27 28.43 -7.24
N TYR A 180 -13.83 27.39 -7.96
CA TYR A 180 -13.59 26.05 -7.44
C TYR A 180 -12.10 25.76 -7.21
N SER A 181 -11.22 26.48 -7.90
CA SER A 181 -9.79 26.22 -7.92
C SER A 181 -9.08 26.81 -6.71
N TYR A 182 -8.08 26.11 -6.22
CA TYR A 182 -7.16 26.58 -5.19
C TYR A 182 -5.77 26.72 -5.80
N THR A 183 -5.08 27.82 -5.50
CA THR A 183 -3.63 27.87 -5.64
C THR A 183 -2.96 26.97 -4.61
N PHE A 184 -1.67 26.75 -4.74
CA PHE A 184 -0.91 25.92 -3.81
C PHE A 184 -1.10 26.36 -2.34
N GLU A 185 -0.90 27.65 -2.05
CA GLU A 185 -1.05 28.20 -0.69
C GLU A 185 -2.49 28.16 -0.19
N GLN A 186 -3.47 28.46 -1.06
CA GLN A 186 -4.87 28.36 -0.70
C GLN A 186 -5.25 26.93 -0.34
N PHE A 187 -4.70 25.95 -1.05
CA PHE A 187 -5.01 24.55 -0.82
C PHE A 187 -4.48 24.06 0.52
N LEU A 188 -3.28 24.48 0.93
CA LEU A 188 -2.71 24.16 2.24
C LEU A 188 -3.57 24.69 3.40
N THR A 189 -4.27 25.79 3.19
CA THR A 189 -5.10 26.43 4.23
C THR A 189 -6.61 26.23 4.04
N ARG A 190 -7.03 25.37 3.10
CA ARG A 190 -8.44 25.17 2.71
C ARG A 190 -9.37 24.72 3.84
N ASN A 191 -8.84 24.02 4.83
CA ASN A 191 -9.60 23.50 5.97
C ASN A 191 -9.84 24.55 7.08
N GLN A 192 -9.27 25.75 6.95
CA GLN A 192 -9.52 26.84 7.88
C GLN A 192 -10.94 27.39 7.66
N PRO A 193 -11.61 27.89 8.71
CA PRO A 193 -12.95 28.46 8.58
C PRO A 193 -13.05 29.52 7.48
N GLY A 194 -14.06 29.39 6.63
CA GLY A 194 -14.34 30.35 5.53
C GLY A 194 -13.42 30.25 4.31
N ARG A 195 -12.48 29.30 4.27
CA ARG A 195 -11.57 29.11 3.13
C ARG A 195 -11.95 27.98 2.19
N ARG A 196 -12.89 27.12 2.58
CA ARG A 196 -13.32 26.00 1.75
C ARG A 196 -14.15 26.51 0.58
N LYS A 197 -13.69 26.24 -0.65
CA LYS A 197 -14.43 26.51 -1.87
C LYS A 197 -15.37 25.33 -2.19
N PRO A 198 -16.42 25.54 -2.99
CA PRO A 198 -17.27 24.44 -3.43
C PRO A 198 -16.47 23.43 -4.24
N PRO A 199 -16.86 22.15 -4.19
CA PRO A 199 -16.21 21.10 -5.02
C PRO A 199 -16.48 21.33 -6.50
N VAL A 200 -15.54 20.97 -7.35
CA VAL A 200 -15.65 21.17 -8.79
C VAL A 200 -16.58 20.14 -9.43
N PRO A 201 -17.42 20.52 -10.40
CA PRO A 201 -18.10 19.58 -11.27
C PRO A 201 -17.05 18.82 -12.12
N LEU A 202 -16.72 17.59 -11.77
CA LEU A 202 -15.63 16.82 -12.40
C LEU A 202 -15.83 16.64 -13.93
N THR A 203 -17.08 16.71 -14.41
CA THR A 203 -17.45 16.74 -15.85
C THR A 203 -16.76 17.85 -16.65
N ALA A 204 -16.34 18.94 -16.03
CA ALA A 204 -15.62 20.01 -16.68
C ALA A 204 -14.26 19.54 -17.26
N PHE A 205 -13.71 18.45 -16.73
CA PHE A 205 -12.44 17.88 -17.16
C PHE A 205 -12.59 16.67 -18.08
N ARG A 206 -13.80 16.35 -18.56
CA ARG A 206 -14.05 15.14 -19.39
C ARG A 206 -13.21 15.05 -20.66
N GLN A 207 -12.74 16.19 -21.20
CA GLN A 207 -11.89 16.24 -22.39
C GLN A 207 -10.38 16.35 -22.04
N ALA A 208 -10.04 16.52 -20.79
CA ALA A 208 -8.64 16.63 -20.38
C ALA A 208 -7.90 15.27 -20.54
N PRO A 209 -6.59 15.29 -20.82
CA PRO A 209 -5.77 14.08 -20.76
C PRO A 209 -5.51 13.73 -19.30
N PHE A 210 -5.98 12.57 -18.86
CA PHE A 210 -5.77 12.07 -17.52
C PHE A 210 -4.49 11.24 -17.44
N MET A 211 -3.69 11.48 -16.42
CA MET A 211 -2.63 10.58 -15.99
C MET A 211 -3.17 9.78 -14.81
N MET A 212 -3.09 8.45 -14.90
CA MET A 212 -3.65 7.53 -13.91
C MET A 212 -2.56 6.64 -13.32
N LEU A 213 -2.78 6.13 -12.11
CA LEU A 213 -1.92 5.08 -11.58
C LEU A 213 -2.20 3.76 -12.32
N ASN A 214 -1.25 2.81 -12.25
CA ASN A 214 -1.40 1.49 -12.86
C ASN A 214 -2.56 0.69 -12.22
N GLN A 215 -3.10 -0.26 -12.99
CA GLN A 215 -4.07 -1.23 -12.49
C GLN A 215 -3.50 -2.01 -11.30
N GLY A 216 -4.36 -2.29 -10.31
CA GLY A 216 -3.93 -2.93 -9.04
C GLY A 216 -3.65 -1.94 -7.91
N ASN A 217 -3.77 -0.63 -8.18
CA ASN A 217 -3.70 0.41 -7.15
C ASN A 217 -5.12 0.91 -6.80
N ASP A 218 -5.44 1.05 -5.51
CA ASP A 218 -6.75 1.55 -5.05
C ASP A 218 -7.09 2.91 -5.69
N SER A 219 -6.12 3.81 -5.80
CA SER A 219 -6.33 5.12 -6.42
C SER A 219 -6.74 5.03 -7.90
N TYR A 220 -6.26 4.03 -8.65
CA TYR A 220 -6.73 3.78 -10.02
C TYR A 220 -8.22 3.45 -10.06
N HIS A 221 -8.64 2.48 -9.27
CA HIS A 221 -10.04 2.06 -9.22
C HIS A 221 -10.96 3.18 -8.76
N ARG A 222 -10.57 3.91 -7.73
CA ARG A 222 -11.31 5.09 -7.24
C ARG A 222 -11.43 6.16 -8.30
N SER A 223 -10.35 6.53 -8.97
CA SER A 223 -10.34 7.54 -10.02
C SER A 223 -11.28 7.20 -11.17
N LEU A 224 -11.32 5.92 -11.59
CA LEU A 224 -12.26 5.46 -12.61
C LEU A 224 -13.71 5.57 -12.15
N ILE A 225 -14.00 5.24 -10.89
CA ILE A 225 -15.36 5.30 -10.36
C ILE A 225 -15.78 6.77 -10.19
N LEU A 226 -14.91 7.66 -9.71
CA LEU A 226 -15.16 9.10 -9.62
C LEU A 226 -15.55 9.69 -10.97
N CYS A 227 -14.80 9.37 -12.04
CA CYS A 227 -15.15 9.81 -13.39
C CYS A 227 -16.49 9.22 -13.86
N ARG A 228 -16.75 7.95 -13.58
CA ARG A 228 -18.01 7.28 -13.92
C ARG A 228 -19.20 7.89 -13.19
N ASN A 229 -19.07 8.17 -11.90
CA ASN A 229 -20.11 8.84 -11.10
C ASN A 229 -20.41 10.24 -11.64
N ALA A 230 -19.37 10.93 -12.14
CA ALA A 230 -19.52 12.19 -12.85
C ALA A 230 -20.05 12.06 -14.30
N GLY A 231 -20.38 10.86 -14.79
CA GLY A 231 -21.01 10.62 -16.08
C GLY A 231 -20.06 10.56 -17.28
N PHE A 232 -18.76 10.27 -17.09
CA PHE A 232 -17.82 10.10 -18.20
C PHE A 232 -16.76 9.04 -17.93
N SER A 233 -16.09 8.61 -18.99
CA SER A 233 -14.85 7.80 -18.90
C SER A 233 -13.65 8.71 -19.17
N PRO A 234 -12.59 8.65 -18.35
CA PRO A 234 -11.42 9.49 -18.53
C PRO A 234 -10.65 9.15 -19.81
N ASN A 235 -10.18 10.18 -20.52
CA ASN A 235 -9.22 10.02 -21.61
C ASN A 235 -7.82 9.81 -21.00
N VAL A 236 -7.39 8.56 -20.81
CA VAL A 236 -6.11 8.26 -20.15
C VAL A 236 -4.97 8.40 -21.16
N SER A 237 -4.11 9.38 -20.94
CA SER A 237 -2.91 9.66 -21.75
C SER A 237 -1.68 8.91 -21.27
N LEU A 238 -1.60 8.59 -19.96
CA LEU A 238 -0.42 7.97 -19.36
C LEU A 238 -0.81 7.16 -18.11
N TYR A 239 -0.18 5.98 -17.97
CA TYR A 239 -0.23 5.19 -16.74
C TYR A 239 1.09 5.29 -16.00
N LEU A 240 1.04 5.46 -14.67
CA LEU A 240 2.17 5.72 -13.79
C LEU A 240 2.17 4.78 -12.59
N THR A 241 3.34 4.53 -12.04
CA THR A 241 3.47 3.70 -10.84
C THR A 241 3.34 4.55 -9.57
N GLN A 242 3.81 5.80 -9.60
CA GLN A 242 3.93 6.66 -8.42
C GLN A 242 3.15 7.96 -8.58
N MET A 243 2.40 8.31 -7.53
CA MET A 243 1.58 9.54 -7.48
C MET A 243 2.44 10.81 -7.50
N MET A 244 3.64 10.76 -6.91
CA MET A 244 4.58 11.89 -6.96
C MET A 244 5.07 12.18 -8.38
N THR A 245 5.29 11.15 -9.19
CA THR A 245 5.61 11.33 -10.62
C THR A 245 4.46 12.01 -11.34
N ALA A 246 3.21 11.61 -11.07
CA ALA A 246 2.04 12.26 -11.65
C ALA A 246 1.95 13.74 -11.25
N TYR A 247 2.22 14.08 -9.99
CA TYR A 247 2.25 15.46 -9.51
C TYR A 247 3.22 16.33 -10.32
N TYR A 248 4.47 15.89 -10.47
CA TYR A 248 5.48 16.68 -11.21
C TYR A 248 5.12 16.81 -12.70
N LEU A 249 4.55 15.78 -13.30
CA LEU A 249 4.07 15.85 -14.69
C LEU A 249 2.89 16.82 -14.86
N VAL A 250 2.02 16.97 -13.85
CA VAL A 250 1.00 18.03 -13.83
C VAL A 250 1.67 19.41 -13.84
N CYS A 251 2.67 19.62 -12.99
CA CYS A 251 3.43 20.89 -12.96
C CYS A 251 4.09 21.21 -14.30
N GLU A 252 4.42 20.19 -15.11
CA GLU A 252 4.96 20.35 -16.47
C GLU A 252 3.87 20.46 -17.57
N GLY A 253 2.59 20.54 -17.20
CA GLY A 253 1.51 20.70 -18.17
C GLY A 253 1.11 19.42 -18.94
N ARG A 254 1.50 18.21 -18.48
CA ARG A 254 1.32 16.96 -19.23
C ARG A 254 -0.07 16.36 -19.13
N GLY A 255 -0.90 16.81 -18.21
CA GLY A 255 -2.25 16.32 -18.02
C GLY A 255 -2.77 16.57 -16.62
N VAL A 256 -3.97 16.09 -16.33
CA VAL A 256 -4.60 16.17 -15.00
C VAL A 256 -4.49 14.83 -14.29
N THR A 257 -4.49 14.85 -12.96
CA THR A 257 -4.43 13.59 -12.18
C THR A 257 -5.12 13.73 -10.84
N PHE A 258 -5.54 12.61 -10.28
CA PHE A 258 -6.00 12.54 -8.89
C PHE A 258 -4.81 12.33 -7.97
N LEU A 259 -4.72 13.14 -6.92
CA LEU A 259 -3.65 13.13 -5.93
C LEU A 259 -4.20 13.03 -4.51
N ARG A 260 -3.36 12.59 -3.58
CA ARG A 260 -3.59 12.80 -2.15
C ARG A 260 -3.59 14.29 -1.83
N SER A 261 -4.55 14.73 -1.06
CA SER A 261 -4.64 16.14 -0.65
C SER A 261 -3.47 16.62 0.22
N THR A 262 -2.68 15.69 0.75
CA THR A 262 -1.50 15.96 1.58
C THR A 262 -0.23 16.19 0.79
N ILE A 263 -0.17 15.86 -0.49
CA ILE A 263 1.06 16.04 -1.31
C ILE A 263 1.63 17.47 -1.21
N PRO A 264 0.82 18.55 -1.27
CA PRO A 264 1.34 19.91 -1.16
C PRO A 264 2.06 20.22 0.16
N GLU A 265 1.85 19.45 1.22
CA GLU A 265 2.53 19.64 2.51
C GLU A 265 4.01 19.18 2.47
N TYR A 266 4.38 18.38 1.46
CA TYR A 266 5.68 17.70 1.37
C TYR A 266 6.52 18.15 0.16
N VAL A 267 6.02 19.08 -0.64
CA VAL A 267 6.71 19.58 -1.84
C VAL A 267 6.87 21.09 -1.78
N ALA A 268 7.82 21.62 -2.57
CA ALA A 268 8.00 23.06 -2.65
C ALA A 268 6.78 23.75 -3.27
N PRO A 269 6.38 24.93 -2.77
CA PRO A 269 5.33 25.74 -3.36
C PRO A 269 5.59 26.04 -4.83
N THR A 270 4.52 26.03 -5.65
CA THR A 270 4.59 26.32 -7.08
C THR A 270 3.30 26.92 -7.60
N ASP A 271 3.40 27.79 -8.59
CA ASP A 271 2.27 28.36 -9.33
C ASP A 271 1.87 27.51 -10.54
N ALA A 272 2.56 26.39 -10.81
CA ALA A 272 2.35 25.55 -12.00
C ALA A 272 1.11 24.63 -11.89
N VAL A 273 0.48 24.51 -10.73
CA VAL A 273 -0.63 23.60 -10.48
C VAL A 273 -1.77 24.29 -9.72
N LEU A 274 -2.99 23.95 -10.10
CA LEU A 274 -4.21 24.27 -9.33
C LEU A 274 -4.84 22.97 -8.80
N PHE A 275 -5.44 23.05 -7.63
CA PHE A 275 -6.11 21.93 -6.97
C PHE A 275 -7.61 22.16 -6.91
N TYR A 276 -8.35 21.05 -7.00
CA TYR A 276 -9.81 21.04 -6.95
C TYR A 276 -10.30 19.95 -5.99
N THR A 277 -11.20 20.31 -5.08
CA THR A 277 -11.89 19.33 -4.24
C THR A 277 -13.03 18.68 -5.00
N LEU A 278 -13.41 17.47 -4.61
CA LEU A 278 -14.41 16.64 -5.28
C LEU A 278 -15.62 16.42 -4.37
N ASP A 279 -16.82 16.33 -4.99
CA ASP A 279 -18.07 16.00 -4.30
C ASP A 279 -18.47 14.55 -4.58
N ASP A 280 -17.74 13.63 -3.98
CA ASP A 280 -18.03 12.20 -4.07
C ASP A 280 -17.52 11.51 -2.80
N PRO A 281 -18.32 10.65 -2.13
CA PRO A 281 -17.87 9.93 -0.95
C PRO A 281 -16.61 9.11 -1.16
N LEU A 282 -16.35 8.64 -2.39
CA LEU A 282 -15.15 7.89 -2.73
C LEU A 282 -13.89 8.76 -2.83
N ALA A 283 -14.04 10.09 -2.83
CA ALA A 283 -12.90 10.99 -2.73
C ALA A 283 -12.24 10.94 -1.34
N THR A 284 -12.97 10.48 -0.32
CA THR A 284 -12.40 10.25 1.02
C THR A 284 -12.12 8.78 1.23
N ARG A 285 -10.99 8.45 1.85
CA ARG A 285 -10.63 7.09 2.24
C ARG A 285 -9.86 7.06 3.55
N ASN A 286 -9.92 5.91 4.24
CA ASN A 286 -9.16 5.69 5.44
C ASN A 286 -7.74 5.20 5.12
N ILE A 287 -6.82 5.55 6.00
CA ILE A 287 -5.48 4.98 6.09
C ILE A 287 -5.47 4.05 7.29
N TYR A 288 -4.96 2.86 7.11
CA TYR A 288 -4.99 1.80 8.11
C TYR A 288 -3.60 1.44 8.59
N LEU A 289 -3.50 1.10 9.87
CA LEU A 289 -2.40 0.32 10.41
C LEU A 289 -2.87 -1.14 10.49
N SER A 290 -2.28 -1.99 9.68
CA SER A 290 -2.62 -3.41 9.56
C SER A 290 -1.52 -4.27 10.13
N TYR A 291 -1.88 -5.33 10.88
CA TYR A 291 -0.95 -6.22 11.58
C TYR A 291 -1.55 -7.61 11.74
N ARG A 292 -0.75 -8.60 12.12
CA ARG A 292 -1.24 -9.97 12.30
C ARG A 292 -2.16 -10.09 13.51
N LYS A 293 -3.29 -10.75 13.29
CA LYS A 293 -4.22 -11.14 14.35
C LYS A 293 -3.54 -12.09 15.35
N LYS A 294 -3.71 -11.84 16.63
CA LYS A 294 -3.24 -12.68 17.75
C LYS A 294 -1.73 -12.73 18.05
N GLN A 295 -0.90 -11.92 17.42
CA GLN A 295 0.57 -11.98 17.60
C GLN A 295 1.22 -10.60 17.76
N SER A 296 0.51 -9.61 18.31
CA SER A 296 1.13 -8.30 18.51
C SER A 296 2.09 -8.33 19.71
N SER A 297 3.36 -8.01 19.45
CA SER A 297 4.34 -7.81 20.52
C SER A 297 4.05 -6.53 21.32
N PRO A 298 4.51 -6.43 22.58
CA PRO A 298 4.38 -5.20 23.37
C PRO A 298 4.92 -3.96 22.62
N VAL A 299 6.04 -4.11 21.91
CA VAL A 299 6.68 -3.04 21.15
C VAL A 299 5.84 -2.61 19.94
N GLN A 300 5.21 -3.57 19.25
CA GLN A 300 4.26 -3.28 18.18
C GLN A 300 3.02 -2.52 18.69
N GLN A 301 2.50 -2.91 19.85
CA GLN A 301 1.40 -2.19 20.50
C GLN A 301 1.78 -0.76 20.88
N GLN A 302 3.01 -0.55 21.37
CA GLN A 302 3.54 0.79 21.66
C GLN A 302 3.61 1.66 20.40
N LEU A 303 4.08 1.11 19.26
CA LEU A 303 4.09 1.83 17.99
C LEU A 303 2.68 2.22 17.53
N ILE A 304 1.74 1.27 17.56
CA ILE A 304 0.34 1.52 17.14
C ILE A 304 -0.27 2.60 18.04
N ALA A 305 -0.11 2.51 19.36
CA ALA A 305 -0.62 3.51 20.29
C ALA A 305 0.00 4.89 20.05
N PHE A 306 1.32 4.96 19.84
CA PHE A 306 2.02 6.20 19.50
C PHE A 306 1.49 6.82 18.20
N MET A 307 1.32 6.03 17.15
CA MET A 307 0.83 6.53 15.88
C MET A 307 -0.61 7.06 15.98
N LEU A 308 -1.48 6.39 16.73
CA LEU A 308 -2.85 6.84 16.97
C LEU A 308 -2.90 8.14 17.77
N ASP A 309 -2.05 8.29 18.78
CA ASP A 309 -1.95 9.50 19.60
C ASP A 309 -1.53 10.72 18.76
N LYS A 310 -0.62 10.54 17.81
CA LYS A 310 -0.15 11.61 16.92
C LYS A 310 -1.24 12.19 16.00
N VAL A 311 -2.14 11.37 15.51
CA VAL A 311 -3.28 11.85 14.70
C VAL A 311 -4.26 12.65 15.55
N LEU A 312 -4.49 12.24 16.80
CA LEU A 312 -5.39 12.94 17.71
C LEU A 312 -4.81 14.27 18.22
N ALA A 313 -3.48 14.38 18.28
CA ALA A 313 -2.76 15.54 18.83
C ALA A 313 -2.56 16.70 17.82
N GLN A 314 -2.88 16.55 16.54
CA GLN A 314 -2.72 17.62 15.54
C GLN A 314 -3.90 18.58 15.56
N PRO A 315 -3.75 19.81 16.11
CA PRO A 315 -4.84 20.79 16.17
C PRO A 315 -5.12 21.30 14.74
N GLY A 316 -6.35 21.06 14.28
CA GLY A 316 -6.83 21.50 12.96
C GLY A 316 -7.00 20.38 11.93
N HIS A 317 -6.54 19.20 12.21
CA HIS A 317 -6.85 18.00 11.44
C HIS A 317 -7.96 17.24 12.18
N SER A 318 -9.18 17.34 11.69
CA SER A 318 -10.31 16.49 12.11
C SER A 318 -10.11 15.05 11.66
N GLY A 319 -8.97 14.41 12.00
CA GLY A 319 -8.63 13.05 11.58
C GLY A 319 -8.42 12.87 10.07
N ILE A 320 -8.27 13.97 9.32
CA ILE A 320 -7.97 13.99 7.89
C ILE A 320 -6.51 14.46 7.74
N LEU A 321 -5.64 13.59 7.24
CA LEU A 321 -4.31 13.94 6.78
C LEU A 321 -4.41 14.72 5.47
#